data_e4ee7eac0c7ce3183f391af86ebb4330
#
_entry.id   e4ee7eac0c7ce3183f391af86ebb4330
#
_cell.length_a   1.000
_cell.length_b   1.000
_cell.length_c   1.000
_cell.angle_alpha   90.00
_cell.angle_beta   90.00
_cell.angle_gamma   90.00
#
_symmetry.space_group_name_H-M   'P 1'
#
loop_
_entity.id
_entity.type
_entity.pdbx_description
1 polymer ?
#
loop_
_entity_poly.entity_id
_entity_poly.type
_entity_poly.pdbx_seq_one_letter_code
_entity_poly.pdbx_strand_id
1 'polypeptide(L)'
;MRSNLLLPEIIMLASFLMGLVGGQRAMTPLAAVAIAAARDELPADNGAPKLLSHPVVAAGALALAIGEMAGDKQKTAPDRIVAIGLAARFVTSAIAGASLVPRRQRWIGAAVGGLTAVAASYPGWRARMAAMSQYGQTPTGFVEDAVVLGGAAAIARNAAKLGAA
;
A
#
# COMPACT_ATOMS: atom_id res chain seq x y z
N MET A 1 -5.25 -14.57 29.01
CA MET A 1 -6.45 -13.78 28.64
C MET A 1 -6.18 -12.39 28.06
N ARG A 2 -4.95 -11.86 28.07
CA ARG A 2 -4.60 -10.54 27.50
C ARG A 2 -4.18 -10.57 26.01
N SER A 3 -3.83 -11.72 25.46
CA SER A 3 -3.34 -11.85 24.07
C SER A 3 -4.41 -11.64 22.99
N ASN A 4 -5.69 -11.90 23.30
CA ASN A 4 -6.76 -11.80 22.30
C ASN A 4 -7.31 -10.37 22.08
N LEU A 5 -6.97 -9.42 22.95
CA LEU A 5 -7.40 -8.01 22.80
C LEU A 5 -6.46 -7.20 21.88
N LEU A 6 -5.20 -7.62 21.75
CA LEU A 6 -4.21 -6.91 20.94
C LEU A 6 -4.25 -7.29 19.45
N LEU A 7 -4.80 -8.45 19.11
CA LEU A 7 -4.88 -8.93 17.72
C LEU A 7 -5.67 -8.00 16.78
N PRO A 8 -6.84 -7.46 17.16
CA PRO A 8 -7.58 -6.55 16.30
C PRO A 8 -6.84 -5.24 16.05
N GLU A 9 -6.13 -4.73 17.06
CA GLU A 9 -5.37 -3.48 16.96
C GLU A 9 -4.15 -3.63 16.05
N ILE A 10 -3.42 -4.74 16.18
CA ILE A 10 -2.24 -5.04 15.35
C ILE A 10 -2.63 -5.25 13.88
N ILE A 11 -3.75 -5.92 13.65
CA ILE A 11 -4.28 -6.17 12.30
C ILE A 11 -4.71 -4.85 11.65
N MET A 12 -5.37 -3.97 12.40
CA MET A 12 -5.77 -2.65 11.90
C MET A 12 -4.56 -1.74 11.64
N LEU A 13 -3.48 -1.92 12.41
CA LEU A 13 -2.20 -1.25 12.18
C LEU A 13 -1.61 -1.61 10.81
N ALA A 14 -1.74 -2.86 10.35
CA ALA A 14 -1.27 -3.25 9.02
C ALA A 14 -2.00 -2.48 7.91
N SER A 15 -3.32 -2.31 8.00
CA SER A 15 -4.10 -1.50 7.06
C SER A 15 -3.69 -0.02 7.09
N PHE A 16 -3.48 0.54 8.27
CA PHE A 16 -3.01 1.90 8.45
C PHE A 16 -1.62 2.11 7.83
N LEU A 17 -0.66 1.26 8.16
CA LEU A 17 0.71 1.34 7.60
C LEU A 17 0.72 1.17 6.08
N MET A 18 -0.11 0.27 5.55
CA MET A 18 -0.24 0.10 4.10
C MET A 18 -0.87 1.35 3.45
N GLY A 19 -1.77 2.04 4.15
CA GLY A 19 -2.27 3.35 3.73
C GLY A 19 -1.18 4.42 3.67
N LEU A 20 -0.25 4.46 4.63
CA LEU A 20 0.90 5.38 4.59
C LEU A 20 1.78 5.12 3.35
N VAL A 21 2.01 3.86 3.02
CA VAL A 21 2.70 3.44 1.77
C VAL A 21 1.95 3.96 0.55
N GLY A 22 0.62 3.77 0.51
CA GLY A 22 -0.24 4.18 -0.59
C GLY A 22 -0.31 5.70 -0.79
N GLY A 23 -0.11 6.47 0.28
CA GLY A 23 0.04 7.93 0.20
C GLY A 23 1.27 8.35 -0.59
N GLN A 24 2.29 7.52 -0.68
CA GLN A 24 3.51 7.79 -1.44
C GLN A 24 3.43 7.23 -2.87
N ARG A 25 2.92 6.00 -3.04
CA ARG A 25 2.82 5.28 -4.31
C ARG A 25 1.47 4.57 -4.42
N ALA A 26 0.65 4.95 -5.40
CA ALA A 26 -0.70 4.42 -5.53
C ALA A 26 -0.73 2.90 -5.78
N MET A 27 0.11 2.39 -6.68
CA MET A 27 0.03 0.99 -7.10
C MET A 27 0.80 0.02 -6.21
N THR A 28 1.74 0.49 -5.38
CA THR A 28 2.58 -0.38 -4.53
C THR A 28 1.79 -1.19 -3.50
N PRO A 29 0.81 -0.62 -2.76
CA PRO A 29 -0.04 -1.40 -1.86
C PRO A 29 -0.78 -2.53 -2.57
N LEU A 30 -1.38 -2.22 -3.71
CA LEU A 30 -2.11 -3.21 -4.50
C LEU A 30 -1.20 -4.32 -5.01
N ALA A 31 -0.01 -3.98 -5.54
CA ALA A 31 0.97 -4.96 -6.00
C ALA A 31 1.43 -5.88 -4.87
N ALA A 32 1.73 -5.32 -3.70
CA ALA A 32 2.18 -6.11 -2.55
C ALA A 32 1.14 -7.14 -2.11
N VAL A 33 -0.14 -6.74 -1.94
CA VAL A 33 -1.19 -7.69 -1.53
C VAL A 33 -1.59 -8.65 -2.64
N ALA A 34 -1.54 -8.25 -3.92
CA ALA A 34 -1.81 -9.14 -5.03
C ALA A 34 -0.74 -10.23 -5.17
N ILE A 35 0.55 -9.89 -4.99
CA ILE A 35 1.64 -10.87 -4.97
C ILE A 35 1.48 -11.81 -3.78
N ALA A 36 1.18 -11.31 -2.59
CA ALA A 36 0.94 -12.13 -1.41
C ALA A 36 -0.28 -13.05 -1.60
N ALA A 37 -1.37 -12.56 -2.18
CA ALA A 37 -2.56 -13.36 -2.50
C ALA A 37 -2.28 -14.48 -3.52
N ALA A 38 -1.51 -14.18 -4.56
CA ALA A 38 -1.15 -15.15 -5.60
C ALA A 38 -0.19 -16.25 -5.10
N ARG A 39 0.47 -16.03 -3.95
CA ARG A 39 1.37 -16.98 -3.28
C ARG A 39 0.75 -17.65 -2.06
N ASP A 40 -0.54 -17.42 -1.80
CA ASP A 40 -1.23 -17.88 -0.59
C ASP A 40 -0.54 -17.44 0.72
N GLU A 41 0.11 -16.26 0.68
CA GLU A 41 0.83 -15.65 1.80
C GLU A 41 -0.03 -14.63 2.60
N LEU A 42 -1.31 -14.45 2.25
CA LEU A 42 -2.23 -13.63 3.05
C LEU A 42 -2.79 -14.44 4.25
N PRO A 43 -3.30 -13.76 5.31
CA PRO A 43 -4.01 -14.45 6.39
C PRO A 43 -5.13 -15.35 5.87
N ALA A 44 -5.35 -16.51 6.48
CA ALA A 44 -6.33 -17.50 6.01
C ALA A 44 -7.76 -16.96 5.89
N ASP A 45 -8.18 -16.12 6.84
CA ASP A 45 -9.48 -15.41 6.81
C ASP A 45 -9.28 -13.94 6.39
N ASN A 46 -8.69 -13.71 5.20
CA ASN A 46 -8.48 -12.35 4.71
C ASN A 46 -9.69 -11.79 3.95
N GLY A 47 -9.76 -10.45 3.87
CA GLY A 47 -10.81 -9.74 3.14
C GLY A 47 -10.49 -9.48 1.66
N ALA A 48 -9.44 -10.07 1.10
CA ALA A 48 -9.03 -9.87 -0.28
C ALA A 48 -10.11 -10.33 -1.27
N PRO A 49 -10.36 -9.55 -2.34
CA PRO A 49 -11.13 -10.04 -3.47
C PRO A 49 -10.45 -11.27 -4.10
N LYS A 50 -11.21 -12.30 -4.44
CA LYS A 50 -10.69 -13.54 -5.05
C LYS A 50 -9.86 -13.30 -6.33
N LEU A 51 -10.14 -12.22 -7.04
CA LEU A 51 -9.43 -11.85 -8.25
C LEU A 51 -7.94 -11.54 -8.00
N LEU A 52 -7.59 -11.06 -6.78
CA LEU A 52 -6.20 -10.74 -6.43
C LEU A 52 -5.29 -11.97 -6.39
N SER A 53 -5.81 -13.16 -6.13
CA SER A 53 -5.03 -14.40 -6.15
C SER A 53 -4.67 -14.88 -7.54
N HIS A 54 -5.22 -14.25 -8.60
CA HIS A 54 -4.91 -14.64 -9.97
C HIS A 54 -3.52 -14.10 -10.38
N PRO A 55 -2.59 -14.96 -10.87
CA PRO A 55 -1.22 -14.54 -11.20
C PRO A 55 -1.13 -13.39 -12.21
N VAL A 56 -2.05 -13.34 -13.18
CA VAL A 56 -2.09 -12.25 -14.18
C VAL A 56 -2.44 -10.91 -13.52
N VAL A 57 -3.32 -10.91 -12.51
CA VAL A 57 -3.67 -9.70 -11.76
C VAL A 57 -2.49 -9.21 -10.93
N ALA A 58 -1.78 -10.13 -10.27
CA ALA A 58 -0.56 -9.81 -9.53
C ALA A 58 0.53 -9.25 -10.45
N ALA A 59 0.75 -9.87 -11.62
CA ALA A 59 1.70 -9.37 -12.61
C ALA A 59 1.31 -7.99 -13.16
N GLY A 60 0.02 -7.77 -13.44
CA GLY A 60 -0.51 -6.48 -13.88
C GLY A 60 -0.34 -5.39 -12.84
N ALA A 61 -0.66 -5.67 -11.56
CA ALA A 61 -0.47 -4.74 -10.46
C ALA A 61 1.02 -4.38 -10.27
N LEU A 62 1.92 -5.37 -10.38
CA LEU A 62 3.36 -5.14 -10.32
C LEU A 62 3.84 -4.27 -11.50
N ALA A 63 3.40 -4.56 -12.72
CA ALA A 63 3.75 -3.77 -13.89
C ALA A 63 3.29 -2.31 -13.75
N LEU A 64 2.09 -2.07 -13.23
CA LEU A 64 1.58 -0.73 -12.94
C LEU A 64 2.40 -0.02 -11.86
N ALA A 65 2.82 -0.72 -10.80
CA ALA A 65 3.68 -0.15 -9.77
C ALA A 65 5.06 0.25 -10.33
N ILE A 66 5.66 -0.60 -11.16
CA ILE A 66 6.92 -0.28 -11.86
C ILE A 66 6.73 0.91 -12.80
N GLY A 67 5.64 0.94 -13.56
CA GLY A 67 5.29 2.05 -14.45
C GLY A 67 5.11 3.37 -13.70
N GLU A 68 4.42 3.37 -12.54
CA GLU A 68 4.27 4.53 -11.67
C GLU A 68 5.64 5.04 -11.19
N MET A 69 6.52 4.15 -10.73
CA MET A 69 7.86 4.51 -10.25
C MET A 69 8.74 5.08 -11.38
N ALA A 70 8.65 4.52 -12.58
CA ALA A 70 9.40 5.01 -13.73
C ALA A 70 8.85 6.37 -14.22
N GLY A 71 7.53 6.50 -14.31
CA GLY A 71 6.86 7.73 -14.76
C GLY A 71 7.11 8.91 -13.83
N ASP A 72 7.14 8.67 -12.53
CA ASP A 72 7.35 9.69 -11.51
C ASP A 72 8.77 10.33 -11.54
N LYS A 73 9.71 9.73 -12.23
CA LYS A 73 11.06 10.28 -12.44
C LYS A 73 11.15 11.16 -13.67
N GLN A 74 10.10 11.24 -14.48
CA GLN A 74 10.07 12.10 -15.66
C GLN A 74 9.82 13.56 -15.27
N LYS A 75 10.45 14.50 -15.98
CA LYS A 75 10.31 15.93 -15.72
C LYS A 75 8.89 16.47 -15.92
N THR A 76 8.09 15.76 -16.72
CA THR A 76 6.70 16.09 -17.05
C THR A 76 5.68 15.37 -16.17
N ALA A 77 6.15 14.68 -15.10
CA ALA A 77 5.24 13.96 -14.18
C ALA A 77 4.24 14.94 -13.56
N PRO A 78 2.93 14.63 -13.59
CA PRO A 78 1.92 15.48 -12.97
C PRO A 78 2.08 15.53 -11.46
N ASP A 79 1.54 16.57 -10.85
CA ASP A 79 1.57 16.71 -9.39
C ASP A 79 0.82 15.57 -8.71
N ARG A 80 1.34 15.04 -7.59
CA ARG A 80 0.81 13.85 -6.92
C ARG A 80 -0.53 14.05 -6.23
N ILE A 81 -0.90 15.30 -5.94
CA ILE A 81 -2.13 15.65 -5.22
C ILE A 81 -3.28 16.02 -6.15
N VAL A 82 -3.18 15.67 -7.44
CA VAL A 82 -4.31 15.80 -8.36
C VAL A 82 -5.43 14.81 -8.01
N ALA A 83 -6.68 15.19 -8.26
CA ALA A 83 -7.85 14.41 -7.84
C ALA A 83 -7.81 12.94 -8.30
N ILE A 84 -7.41 12.69 -9.56
CA ILE A 84 -7.31 11.32 -10.09
C ILE A 84 -6.22 10.51 -9.36
N GLY A 85 -5.10 11.12 -8.99
CA GLY A 85 -4.05 10.50 -8.21
C GLY A 85 -4.50 10.14 -6.79
N LEU A 86 -5.23 11.03 -6.13
CA LEU A 86 -5.81 10.78 -4.81
C LEU A 86 -6.87 9.68 -4.85
N ALA A 87 -7.73 9.67 -5.88
CA ALA A 87 -8.72 8.61 -6.07
C ALA A 87 -8.06 7.24 -6.29
N ALA A 88 -7.02 7.17 -7.12
CA ALA A 88 -6.25 5.93 -7.33
C ALA A 88 -5.64 5.42 -6.01
N ARG A 89 -5.01 6.30 -5.22
CA ARG A 89 -4.44 5.96 -3.91
C ARG A 89 -5.49 5.47 -2.93
N PHE A 90 -6.63 6.13 -2.88
CA PHE A 90 -7.75 5.70 -2.05
C PHE A 90 -8.17 4.27 -2.41
N VAL A 91 -8.49 4.01 -3.68
CA VAL A 91 -9.02 2.71 -4.14
C VAL A 91 -8.01 1.59 -3.92
N THR A 92 -6.76 1.77 -4.35
CA THR A 92 -5.74 0.72 -4.25
C THR A 92 -5.37 0.41 -2.80
N SER A 93 -5.29 1.44 -1.95
CA SER A 93 -4.99 1.27 -0.52
C SER A 93 -6.20 0.75 0.27
N ALA A 94 -7.42 1.05 -0.16
CA ALA A 94 -8.63 0.45 0.40
C ALA A 94 -8.67 -1.07 0.12
N ILE A 95 -8.37 -1.49 -1.11
CA ILE A 95 -8.27 -2.90 -1.46
C ILE A 95 -7.15 -3.57 -0.64
N ALA A 96 -5.99 -2.95 -0.55
CA ALA A 96 -4.87 -3.48 0.22
C ALA A 96 -5.20 -3.57 1.72
N GLY A 97 -5.79 -2.54 2.31
CA GLY A 97 -6.21 -2.54 3.71
C GLY A 97 -7.26 -3.61 4.01
N ALA A 98 -8.24 -3.80 3.12
CA ALA A 98 -9.22 -4.87 3.23
C ALA A 98 -8.59 -6.27 3.19
N SER A 99 -7.52 -6.42 2.39
CA SER A 99 -6.84 -7.70 2.20
C SER A 99 -6.01 -8.15 3.40
N LEU A 100 -5.62 -7.22 4.28
CA LEU A 100 -4.76 -7.47 5.44
C LEU A 100 -5.52 -7.76 6.74
N VAL A 101 -6.86 -7.70 6.71
CA VAL A 101 -7.73 -7.91 7.87
C VAL A 101 -8.67 -9.09 7.65
N PRO A 102 -9.26 -9.68 8.72
CA PRO A 102 -10.30 -10.70 8.60
C PRO A 102 -11.46 -10.24 7.73
N ARG A 103 -12.06 -11.17 7.00
CA ARG A 103 -13.13 -10.90 6.03
C ARG A 103 -14.29 -10.10 6.59
N ARG A 104 -14.66 -10.34 7.85
CA ARG A 104 -15.73 -9.60 8.54
C ARG A 104 -15.38 -8.13 8.80
N GLN A 105 -14.11 -7.79 8.85
CA GLN A 105 -13.60 -6.43 9.10
C GLN A 105 -13.12 -5.72 7.81
N ARG A 106 -13.28 -6.35 6.65
CA ARG A 106 -12.74 -5.85 5.37
C ARG A 106 -13.11 -4.40 5.06
N TRP A 107 -14.33 -3.96 5.40
CA TRP A 107 -14.76 -2.60 5.14
C TRP A 107 -14.08 -1.57 6.06
N ILE A 108 -13.78 -1.96 7.30
CA ILE A 108 -13.03 -1.12 8.23
C ILE A 108 -11.58 -1.03 7.74
N GLY A 109 -10.96 -2.16 7.38
CA GLY A 109 -9.62 -2.18 6.80
C GLY A 109 -9.52 -1.36 5.51
N ALA A 110 -10.55 -1.44 4.64
CA ALA A 110 -10.64 -0.61 3.44
C ALA A 110 -10.71 0.88 3.76
N ALA A 111 -11.57 1.27 4.70
CA ALA A 111 -11.70 2.68 5.11
C ALA A 111 -10.39 3.21 5.72
N VAL A 112 -9.77 2.44 6.62
CA VAL A 112 -8.50 2.81 7.24
C VAL A 112 -7.41 2.96 6.19
N GLY A 113 -7.21 1.96 5.32
CA GLY A 113 -6.17 2.00 4.28
C GLY A 113 -6.38 3.16 3.29
N GLY A 114 -7.60 3.31 2.77
CA GLY A 114 -7.92 4.34 1.78
C GLY A 114 -7.84 5.76 2.32
N LEU A 115 -8.44 6.03 3.49
CA LEU A 115 -8.42 7.36 4.10
C LEU A 115 -7.01 7.75 4.54
N THR A 116 -6.25 6.81 5.10
CA THR A 116 -4.85 7.05 5.46
C THR A 116 -4.01 7.39 4.23
N ALA A 117 -4.22 6.71 3.09
CA ALA A 117 -3.47 7.00 1.88
C ALA A 117 -3.74 8.42 1.37
N VAL A 118 -4.98 8.86 1.38
CA VAL A 118 -5.32 10.24 1.01
C VAL A 118 -4.67 11.24 1.98
N ALA A 119 -4.83 11.03 3.29
CA ALA A 119 -4.27 11.92 4.31
C ALA A 119 -2.73 11.99 4.22
N ALA A 120 -2.07 10.84 4.03
CA ALA A 120 -0.61 10.74 3.95
C ALA A 120 -0.03 11.32 2.65
N SER A 121 -0.85 11.49 1.60
CA SER A 121 -0.41 12.08 0.34
C SER A 121 0.09 13.51 0.49
N TYR A 122 -0.52 14.29 1.37
CA TYR A 122 -0.17 15.70 1.56
C TYR A 122 1.19 15.90 2.27
N PRO A 123 1.43 15.31 3.45
CA PRO A 123 2.75 15.42 4.09
C PRO A 123 3.83 14.72 3.26
N GLY A 124 3.53 13.60 2.62
CA GLY A 124 4.46 12.91 1.73
C GLY A 124 4.87 13.75 0.52
N TRP A 125 3.92 14.42 -0.11
CA TRP A 125 4.21 15.38 -1.18
C TRP A 125 5.13 16.52 -0.71
N ARG A 126 4.84 17.11 0.46
CA ARG A 126 5.68 18.18 1.04
C ARG A 126 7.10 17.70 1.33
N ALA A 127 7.25 16.53 1.97
CA ALA A 127 8.55 15.94 2.27
C ALA A 127 9.36 15.68 0.99
N ARG A 128 8.69 15.16 -0.06
CA ARG A 128 9.31 14.95 -1.35
C ARG A 128 9.78 16.26 -2.00
N MET A 129 8.94 17.29 -2.01
CA MET A 129 9.31 18.60 -2.59
C MET A 129 10.53 19.20 -1.86
N ALA A 130 10.57 19.11 -0.54
CA ALA A 130 11.72 19.53 0.26
C ALA A 130 12.98 18.71 -0.04
N ALA A 131 12.87 17.38 -0.17
CA ALA A 131 14.01 16.53 -0.53
C ALA A 131 14.49 16.78 -1.96
N MET A 132 13.57 16.96 -2.91
CA MET A 132 13.91 17.23 -4.31
C MET A 132 14.65 18.57 -4.50
N SER A 133 14.33 19.61 -3.71
CA SER A 133 15.04 20.88 -3.75
C SER A 133 16.50 20.78 -3.29
N GLN A 134 16.83 19.78 -2.47
CA GLN A 134 18.19 19.57 -1.94
C GLN A 134 18.98 18.52 -2.75
N TYR A 135 18.34 17.41 -3.13
CA TYR A 135 19.01 16.24 -3.68
C TYR A 135 18.62 15.94 -5.14
N GLY A 136 17.66 16.67 -5.69
CA GLY A 136 17.15 16.45 -7.05
C GLY A 136 16.07 15.35 -7.10
N GLN A 137 15.35 15.30 -8.23
CA GLN A 137 14.18 14.43 -8.43
C GLN A 137 14.53 12.93 -8.43
N THR A 138 15.56 12.57 -9.18
CA THR A 138 15.89 11.14 -9.41
C THR A 138 16.41 10.44 -8.16
N PRO A 139 17.42 10.96 -7.41
CA PRO A 139 17.86 10.34 -6.17
C PRO A 139 16.76 10.24 -5.12
N THR A 140 15.98 11.32 -4.94
CA THR A 140 14.84 11.35 -4.02
C THR A 140 13.83 10.26 -4.38
N GLY A 141 13.52 10.10 -5.69
CA GLY A 141 12.61 9.07 -6.16
C GLY A 141 13.10 7.65 -5.87
N PHE A 142 14.38 7.36 -6.06
CA PHE A 142 14.93 6.02 -5.76
C PHE A 142 14.90 5.67 -4.28
N VAL A 143 15.25 6.62 -3.41
CA VAL A 143 15.18 6.41 -1.96
C VAL A 143 13.74 6.17 -1.52
N GLU A 144 12.81 6.97 -2.00
CA GLU A 144 11.39 6.81 -1.71
C GLU A 144 10.87 5.43 -2.19
N ASP A 145 11.21 5.01 -3.42
CA ASP A 145 10.81 3.71 -3.95
C ASP A 145 11.34 2.56 -3.09
N ALA A 146 12.60 2.63 -2.64
CA ALA A 146 13.19 1.61 -1.78
C ALA A 146 12.46 1.50 -0.43
N VAL A 147 12.15 2.63 0.21
CA VAL A 147 11.40 2.68 1.48
C VAL A 147 9.99 2.14 1.30
N VAL A 148 9.29 2.56 0.24
CA VAL A 148 7.91 2.17 -0.05
C VAL A 148 7.80 0.67 -0.37
N LEU A 149 8.69 0.15 -1.22
CA LEU A 149 8.71 -1.29 -1.57
C LEU A 149 9.07 -2.15 -0.37
N GLY A 150 10.13 -1.78 0.36
CA GLY A 150 10.54 -2.50 1.56
C GLY A 150 9.45 -2.49 2.64
N GLY A 151 8.83 -1.33 2.87
CA GLY A 151 7.72 -1.18 3.81
C GLY A 151 6.51 -2.02 3.42
N ALA A 152 6.05 -1.95 2.18
CA ALA A 152 4.91 -2.74 1.69
C ALA A 152 5.15 -4.25 1.84
N ALA A 153 6.33 -4.73 1.45
CA ALA A 153 6.70 -6.14 1.58
C ALA A 153 6.80 -6.60 3.03
N ALA A 154 7.33 -5.75 3.92
CA ALA A 154 7.40 -6.06 5.35
C ALA A 154 6.01 -6.12 6.00
N ILE A 155 5.11 -5.16 5.66
CA ILE A 155 3.74 -5.12 6.18
C ILE A 155 2.97 -6.37 5.74
N ALA A 156 3.01 -6.73 4.45
CA ALA A 156 2.31 -7.90 3.93
C ALA A 156 2.80 -9.19 4.61
N ARG A 157 4.11 -9.39 4.73
CA ARG A 157 4.70 -10.56 5.41
C ARG A 157 4.36 -10.66 6.90
N ASN A 158 4.35 -9.52 7.61
CA ASN A 158 4.01 -9.51 9.03
C ASN A 158 2.51 -9.79 9.26
N ALA A 159 1.63 -9.28 8.42
CA ALA A 159 0.21 -9.59 8.48
C ALA A 159 -0.06 -11.09 8.27
N ALA A 160 0.65 -11.74 7.34
CA ALA A 160 0.57 -13.17 7.12
C ALA A 160 0.96 -13.99 8.38
N LYS A 161 2.06 -13.61 9.05
CA LYS A 161 2.52 -14.27 10.28
C LYS A 161 1.52 -14.14 11.43
N LEU A 162 0.90 -12.97 11.58
CA LEU A 162 -0.09 -12.71 12.62
C LEU A 162 -1.40 -13.46 12.38
N GLY A 163 -1.77 -13.71 11.13
CA GLY A 163 -2.94 -14.50 10.77
C GLY A 163 -2.75 -16.02 10.89
N ALA A 164 -1.48 -16.48 11.02
CA ALA A 164 -1.12 -17.89 11.18
C ALA A 164 -0.94 -18.32 12.65
N ALA A 165 -0.90 -17.39 13.59
CA ALA A 165 -0.77 -17.59 15.04
C ALA A 165 -2.14 -17.66 15.74
#